data_e3d7bf72c3e6a58bf06e2e29568afe88
#
_entry.id   e3d7bf72c3e6a58bf06e2e29568afe88
#
_cell.length_a   1.000
_cell.length_b   1.000
_cell.length_c   1.000
_cell.angle_alpha   90.00
_cell.angle_beta   90.00
_cell.angle_gamma   90.00
#
_symmetry.space_group_name_H-M   'P 1'
#
loop_
_entity.id
_entity.type
_entity.pdbx_description
1 polymer ?
#
loop_
_entity_poly.entity_id
_entity_poly.type
_entity_poly.pdbx_seq_one_letter_code
_entity_poly.pdbx_strand_id
1 'polypeptide(L)'
;IQDPRERPLDAQDKAAAAHKKFADEKSDFLSLIKLWNWTQDAIANKESNRLLEQKFRQNYLSVKRLREWRDVYRQLKELTQEMGWRLNTAPATYEQLHKALLSGLLGNIGMKDVQADYKTPPYIGARGIKFWPWPGSSLAKKGGKWIMASEIVETTRLFARTLANLEPEWIEKVGSHLIKKSWSDPHWEKKAGNVIALEKGTLYGLPVYTERKVDFSRKDPKTSREIFIRRALVEEELESQAPFWQHNVAMINNIR
;
A
#
# COMPACT_ATOMS: atom_id res chain seq x y z
N ILE A 1 -15.30 -15.07 9.01
CA ILE A 1 -16.57 -14.93 8.23
C ILE A 1 -16.28 -15.33 6.80
N GLN A 2 -17.15 -16.16 6.22
CA GLN A 2 -17.03 -16.53 4.82
C GLN A 2 -17.69 -15.48 3.92
N ASP A 3 -17.12 -15.28 2.71
CA ASP A 3 -17.72 -14.41 1.69
C ASP A 3 -19.14 -14.88 1.37
N PRO A 4 -20.15 -14.00 1.45
CA PRO A 4 -21.51 -14.37 1.16
C PRO A 4 -21.81 -14.62 -0.32
N ARG A 5 -20.91 -14.23 -1.24
CA ARG A 5 -21.08 -14.45 -2.68
C ARG A 5 -20.84 -15.91 -3.01
N GLU A 6 -21.84 -16.57 -3.58
CA GLU A 6 -21.75 -17.96 -4.00
C GLU A 6 -21.50 -18.05 -5.52
N ARG A 7 -20.74 -19.05 -5.93
CA ARG A 7 -20.46 -19.34 -7.34
C ARG A 7 -20.69 -20.82 -7.59
N PRO A 8 -21.95 -21.26 -7.75
CA PRO A 8 -22.27 -22.64 -8.05
C PRO A 8 -21.62 -23.08 -9.37
N LEU A 9 -21.15 -24.31 -9.45
CA LEU A 9 -20.45 -24.84 -10.62
C LEU A 9 -21.28 -24.76 -11.91
N ASP A 10 -22.59 -24.95 -11.78
CA ASP A 10 -23.59 -24.92 -12.86
C ASP A 10 -24.06 -23.51 -13.25
N ALA A 11 -23.67 -22.49 -12.50
CA ALA A 11 -24.14 -21.11 -12.68
C ALA A 11 -23.04 -20.05 -12.51
N GLN A 12 -21.77 -20.39 -12.75
CA GLN A 12 -20.63 -19.49 -12.51
C GLN A 12 -20.74 -18.16 -13.25
N ASP A 13 -21.11 -18.18 -14.53
CA ASP A 13 -21.23 -16.96 -15.35
C ASP A 13 -22.40 -16.08 -14.89
N LYS A 14 -23.52 -16.68 -14.52
CA LYS A 14 -24.67 -15.95 -14.00
C LYS A 14 -24.36 -15.31 -12.64
N ALA A 15 -23.68 -16.03 -11.75
CA ALA A 15 -23.24 -15.52 -10.48
C ALA A 15 -22.22 -14.38 -10.66
N ALA A 16 -21.25 -14.54 -11.55
CA ALA A 16 -20.28 -13.50 -11.87
C ALA A 16 -20.95 -12.23 -12.41
N ALA A 17 -21.92 -12.38 -13.30
CA ALA A 17 -22.71 -11.26 -13.82
C ALA A 17 -23.52 -10.55 -12.70
N ALA A 18 -24.16 -11.31 -11.81
CA ALA A 18 -24.91 -10.77 -10.68
C ALA A 18 -24.00 -10.01 -9.69
N HIS A 19 -22.78 -10.49 -9.47
CA HIS A 19 -21.82 -9.87 -8.54
C HIS A 19 -21.08 -8.68 -9.12
N LYS A 20 -21.09 -8.48 -10.44
CA LYS A 20 -20.37 -7.38 -11.10
C LYS A 20 -20.74 -6.00 -10.55
N LYS A 21 -21.99 -5.80 -10.17
CA LYS A 21 -22.48 -4.54 -9.58
C LYS A 21 -21.82 -4.19 -8.24
N PHE A 22 -21.28 -5.17 -7.53
CA PHE A 22 -20.57 -4.97 -6.27
C PHE A 22 -19.06 -4.77 -6.47
N ALA A 23 -18.54 -5.06 -7.66
CA ALA A 23 -17.11 -4.99 -7.92
C ALA A 23 -16.60 -3.54 -7.88
N ASP A 24 -15.43 -3.38 -7.25
CA ASP A 24 -14.62 -2.18 -7.34
C ASP A 24 -13.30 -2.56 -8.02
N GLU A 25 -12.88 -1.77 -8.99
CA GLU A 25 -11.69 -2.11 -9.81
C GLU A 25 -10.36 -1.96 -9.06
N LYS A 26 -10.35 -1.17 -7.98
CA LYS A 26 -9.15 -0.83 -7.22
C LYS A 26 -9.04 -1.55 -5.88
N SER A 27 -10.16 -2.07 -5.34
CA SER A 27 -10.19 -2.64 -4.00
C SER A 27 -11.30 -3.67 -3.82
N ASP A 28 -10.91 -4.88 -3.47
CA ASP A 28 -11.86 -5.92 -3.05
C ASP A 28 -12.50 -5.59 -1.69
N PHE A 29 -11.84 -4.79 -0.84
CA PHE A 29 -12.43 -4.29 0.41
C PHE A 29 -13.60 -3.35 0.11
N LEU A 30 -13.46 -2.46 -0.87
CA LEU A 30 -14.56 -1.61 -1.33
C LEU A 30 -15.69 -2.44 -1.97
N SER A 31 -15.37 -3.50 -2.68
CA SER A 31 -16.36 -4.43 -3.20
C SER A 31 -17.21 -5.03 -2.08
N LEU A 32 -16.60 -5.38 -0.95
CA LEU A 32 -17.32 -5.87 0.23
C LEU A 32 -18.18 -4.78 0.87
N ILE A 33 -17.73 -3.55 0.92
CA ILE A 33 -18.53 -2.41 1.43
C ILE A 33 -19.74 -2.15 0.51
N LYS A 34 -19.56 -2.18 -0.80
CA LYS A 34 -20.67 -2.04 -1.76
C LYS A 34 -21.72 -3.14 -1.56
N LEU A 35 -21.26 -4.39 -1.39
CA LEU A 35 -22.15 -5.51 -1.09
C LEU A 35 -22.88 -5.31 0.23
N TRP A 36 -22.18 -4.90 1.28
CA TRP A 36 -22.76 -4.60 2.58
C TRP A 36 -23.86 -3.54 2.47
N ASN A 37 -23.56 -2.41 1.88
CA ASN A 37 -24.53 -1.32 1.72
C ASN A 37 -25.76 -1.77 0.94
N TRP A 38 -25.57 -2.48 -0.16
CA TRP A 38 -26.68 -3.03 -0.94
C TRP A 38 -27.56 -4.00 -0.11
N THR A 39 -26.96 -4.84 0.73
CA THR A 39 -27.71 -5.75 1.59
C THR A 39 -28.46 -5.00 2.68
N GLN A 40 -27.88 -3.95 3.28
CA GLN A 40 -28.55 -3.13 4.28
C GLN A 40 -29.74 -2.36 3.67
N ASP A 41 -29.58 -1.81 2.48
CA ASP A 41 -30.66 -1.15 1.74
C ASP A 41 -31.79 -2.13 1.40
N ALA A 42 -31.45 -3.34 0.97
CA ALA A 42 -32.44 -4.39 0.71
C ALA A 42 -33.23 -4.79 1.98
N ILE A 43 -32.57 -4.82 3.13
CA ILE A 43 -33.19 -5.13 4.42
C ILE A 43 -34.09 -3.98 4.87
N ALA A 44 -33.64 -2.74 4.73
CA ALA A 44 -34.43 -1.56 5.11
C ALA A 44 -35.71 -1.41 4.28
N ASN A 45 -35.67 -1.78 3.00
CA ASN A 45 -36.76 -1.64 2.05
C ASN A 45 -37.50 -2.95 1.79
N LYS A 46 -37.38 -3.96 2.65
CA LYS A 46 -38.06 -5.25 2.46
C LYS A 46 -39.58 -5.17 2.67
N GLU A 47 -40.30 -5.77 1.77
CA GLU A 47 -41.75 -5.99 1.95
C GLU A 47 -42.03 -7.18 2.90
N SER A 48 -41.23 -8.24 2.74
CA SER A 48 -41.29 -9.43 3.61
C SER A 48 -39.94 -10.13 3.68
N ASN A 49 -39.75 -10.94 4.73
CA ASN A 49 -38.53 -11.75 4.86
C ASN A 49 -38.38 -12.76 3.72
N ARG A 50 -39.49 -13.34 3.25
CA ARG A 50 -39.49 -14.30 2.13
C ARG A 50 -38.98 -13.66 0.84
N LEU A 51 -39.48 -12.47 0.50
CA LEU A 51 -39.06 -11.74 -0.70
C LEU A 51 -37.61 -11.28 -0.59
N LEU A 52 -37.18 -10.88 0.60
CA LEU A 52 -35.77 -10.52 0.86
C LEU A 52 -34.83 -11.70 0.62
N GLU A 53 -35.15 -12.88 1.18
CA GLU A 53 -34.36 -14.09 0.96
C GLU A 53 -34.34 -14.50 -0.52
N GLN A 54 -35.46 -14.38 -1.21
CA GLN A 54 -35.53 -14.62 -2.65
C GLN A 54 -34.64 -13.67 -3.42
N LYS A 55 -34.65 -12.38 -3.09
CA LYS A 55 -33.74 -11.36 -3.68
C LYS A 55 -32.28 -11.70 -3.48
N PHE A 56 -31.89 -12.15 -2.30
CA PHE A 56 -30.49 -12.56 -2.02
C PHE A 56 -30.13 -13.80 -2.87
N ARG A 57 -30.95 -14.82 -2.92
CA ARG A 57 -30.71 -16.04 -3.71
C ARG A 57 -30.64 -15.75 -5.21
N GLN A 58 -31.47 -14.87 -5.74
CA GLN A 58 -31.42 -14.42 -7.15
C GLN A 58 -30.11 -13.71 -7.50
N ASN A 59 -29.46 -13.14 -6.50
CA ASN A 59 -28.14 -12.51 -6.65
C ASN A 59 -26.99 -13.44 -6.23
N TYR A 60 -27.22 -14.72 -6.08
CA TYR A 60 -26.22 -15.71 -5.66
C TYR A 60 -25.53 -15.33 -4.35
N LEU A 61 -26.33 -14.87 -3.37
CA LEU A 61 -25.86 -14.52 -2.03
C LEU A 61 -26.40 -15.53 -1.01
N SER A 62 -25.51 -16.03 -0.16
CA SER A 62 -25.85 -16.93 0.93
C SER A 62 -26.56 -16.18 2.05
N VAL A 63 -27.83 -16.45 2.25
CA VAL A 63 -28.65 -15.88 3.34
C VAL A 63 -28.02 -16.16 4.71
N LYS A 64 -27.51 -17.38 4.90
CA LYS A 64 -26.81 -17.79 6.14
C LYS A 64 -25.58 -16.93 6.42
N ARG A 65 -24.69 -16.80 5.43
CA ARG A 65 -23.45 -16.02 5.58
C ARG A 65 -23.71 -14.53 5.77
N LEU A 66 -24.76 -13.99 5.15
CA LEU A 66 -25.19 -12.61 5.37
C LEU A 66 -25.71 -12.38 6.80
N ARG A 67 -26.43 -13.36 7.39
CA ARG A 67 -26.85 -13.31 8.80
C ARG A 67 -25.63 -13.33 9.73
N GLU A 68 -24.71 -14.27 9.53
CA GLU A 68 -23.46 -14.37 10.29
C GLU A 68 -22.66 -13.05 10.20
N TRP A 69 -22.57 -12.46 9.01
CA TRP A 69 -21.87 -11.20 8.81
C TRP A 69 -22.51 -10.05 9.61
N ARG A 70 -23.82 -9.96 9.58
CA ARG A 70 -24.56 -8.96 10.37
C ARG A 70 -24.42 -9.16 11.87
N ASP A 71 -24.42 -10.38 12.33
CA ASP A 71 -24.25 -10.70 13.75
C ASP A 71 -22.86 -10.29 14.25
N VAL A 72 -21.82 -10.60 13.50
CA VAL A 72 -20.45 -10.16 13.83
C VAL A 72 -20.32 -8.64 13.78
N TYR A 73 -20.90 -7.98 12.77
CA TYR A 73 -20.89 -6.52 12.70
C TYR A 73 -21.55 -5.89 13.94
N ARG A 74 -22.67 -6.43 14.38
CA ARG A 74 -23.36 -5.96 15.59
C ARG A 74 -22.48 -6.11 16.83
N GLN A 75 -21.88 -7.27 17.03
CA GLN A 75 -20.97 -7.52 18.15
C GLN A 75 -19.77 -6.55 18.14
N LEU A 76 -19.15 -6.34 16.98
CA LEU A 76 -18.04 -5.39 16.85
C LEU A 76 -18.48 -3.96 17.12
N LYS A 77 -19.67 -3.57 16.68
CA LYS A 77 -20.23 -2.25 16.96
C LYS A 77 -20.47 -2.03 18.45
N GLU A 78 -21.01 -3.01 19.15
CA GLU A 78 -21.20 -2.97 20.61
C GLU A 78 -19.86 -2.81 21.33
N LEU A 79 -18.84 -3.62 20.97
CA LEU A 79 -17.51 -3.51 21.54
C LEU A 79 -16.87 -2.13 21.30
N THR A 80 -17.01 -1.55 20.12
CA THR A 80 -16.46 -0.21 19.85
C THR A 80 -17.15 0.86 20.68
N GLN A 81 -18.44 0.72 20.96
CA GLN A 81 -19.18 1.62 21.83
C GLN A 81 -18.72 1.49 23.31
N GLU A 82 -18.54 0.27 23.79
CA GLU A 82 -18.01 0.00 25.14
C GLU A 82 -16.61 0.59 25.32
N MET A 83 -15.78 0.56 24.26
CA MET A 83 -14.44 1.19 24.26
C MET A 83 -14.49 2.73 24.16
N GLY A 84 -15.67 3.32 24.04
CA GLY A 84 -15.85 4.77 23.88
C GLY A 84 -15.47 5.30 22.50
N TRP A 85 -15.29 4.43 21.52
CA TRP A 85 -14.97 4.84 20.16
C TRP A 85 -16.21 5.35 19.43
N ARG A 86 -15.99 6.33 18.58
CA ARG A 86 -17.08 6.90 17.76
C ARG A 86 -16.98 6.40 16.33
N LEU A 87 -18.11 6.00 15.78
CA LEU A 87 -18.20 5.65 14.36
C LEU A 87 -18.14 6.92 13.51
N ASN A 88 -17.65 6.78 12.30
CA ASN A 88 -17.64 7.86 11.32
C ASN A 88 -19.08 8.34 11.02
N THR A 89 -19.25 9.64 10.86
CA THR A 89 -20.50 10.25 10.41
C THR A 89 -20.58 10.37 8.89
N ALA A 90 -19.44 10.33 8.21
CA ALA A 90 -19.30 10.32 6.76
C ALA A 90 -18.45 9.12 6.31
N PRO A 91 -18.63 8.63 5.07
CA PRO A 91 -17.80 7.57 4.52
C PRO A 91 -16.32 7.96 4.52
N ALA A 92 -15.45 7.02 4.87
CA ALA A 92 -14.01 7.21 4.76
C ALA A 92 -13.59 7.30 3.28
N THR A 93 -12.58 8.11 2.99
CA THR A 93 -11.95 8.14 1.66
C THR A 93 -11.21 6.83 1.41
N TYR A 94 -10.87 6.58 0.14
CA TYR A 94 -10.05 5.41 -0.24
C TYR A 94 -8.75 5.37 0.58
N GLU A 95 -8.04 6.47 0.65
CA GLU A 95 -6.78 6.58 1.39
C GLU A 95 -6.96 6.30 2.89
N GLN A 96 -7.96 6.90 3.53
CA GLN A 96 -8.22 6.72 4.95
C GLN A 96 -8.53 5.26 5.30
N LEU A 97 -9.43 4.64 4.53
CA LEU A 97 -9.80 3.24 4.74
C LEU A 97 -8.58 2.31 4.57
N HIS A 98 -7.86 2.46 3.45
CA HIS A 98 -6.78 1.54 3.11
C HIS A 98 -5.54 1.74 3.97
N LYS A 99 -5.26 2.95 4.44
CA LYS A 99 -4.23 3.19 5.46
C LYS A 99 -4.56 2.54 6.80
N ALA A 100 -5.81 2.62 7.23
CA ALA A 100 -6.25 1.96 8.46
C ALA A 100 -6.09 0.44 8.36
N LEU A 101 -6.52 -0.16 7.24
CA LEU A 101 -6.34 -1.60 6.97
C LEU A 101 -4.86 -1.97 6.87
N LEU A 102 -4.05 -1.15 6.19
CA LEU A 102 -2.63 -1.37 5.98
C LEU A 102 -1.86 -1.45 7.31
N SER A 103 -2.28 -0.73 8.34
CA SER A 103 -1.63 -0.78 9.66
C SER A 103 -1.58 -2.19 10.26
N GLY A 104 -2.54 -3.05 9.93
CA GLY A 104 -2.58 -4.46 10.31
C GLY A 104 -2.09 -5.43 9.22
N LEU A 105 -1.76 -4.96 8.03
CA LEU A 105 -1.48 -5.79 6.85
C LEU A 105 -0.10 -5.49 6.21
N LEU A 106 0.80 -4.82 6.92
CA LEU A 106 2.14 -4.48 6.41
C LEU A 106 2.98 -5.69 5.98
N GLY A 107 2.71 -6.86 6.55
CA GLY A 107 3.33 -8.12 6.12
C GLY A 107 2.74 -8.73 4.85
N ASN A 108 1.59 -8.24 4.40
CA ASN A 108 0.85 -8.76 3.24
C ASN A 108 0.83 -7.77 2.06
N ILE A 109 1.85 -6.96 1.93
CA ILE A 109 2.04 -6.08 0.78
C ILE A 109 2.85 -6.77 -0.31
N GLY A 110 2.68 -6.32 -1.54
CA GLY A 110 3.45 -6.80 -2.68
C GLY A 110 3.68 -5.73 -3.73
N MET A 111 4.81 -5.88 -4.43
CA MET A 111 5.18 -5.07 -5.58
C MET A 111 5.15 -5.94 -6.83
N LYS A 112 4.49 -5.49 -7.87
CA LYS A 112 4.39 -6.24 -9.15
C LYS A 112 5.77 -6.50 -9.74
N ASP A 113 6.04 -7.76 -10.05
CA ASP A 113 7.27 -8.19 -10.73
C ASP A 113 7.10 -8.00 -12.25
N VAL A 114 7.39 -6.79 -12.72
CA VAL A 114 7.26 -6.42 -14.13
C VAL A 114 8.31 -7.06 -15.04
N GLN A 115 9.37 -7.63 -14.46
CA GLN A 115 10.44 -8.30 -15.21
C GLN A 115 10.17 -9.80 -15.42
N ALA A 116 9.18 -10.33 -14.70
CA ALA A 116 8.83 -11.74 -14.84
C ALA A 116 8.10 -12.00 -16.16
N ASP A 117 8.58 -13.00 -16.89
CA ASP A 117 7.97 -13.46 -18.16
C ASP A 117 6.76 -14.36 -17.86
N TYR A 118 5.69 -13.75 -17.37
CA TYR A 118 4.41 -14.40 -17.11
C TYR A 118 3.28 -13.63 -17.79
N LYS A 119 2.32 -14.33 -18.35
CA LYS A 119 1.08 -13.72 -18.87
C LYS A 119 0.37 -12.88 -17.79
N THR A 120 0.41 -13.33 -16.54
CA THR A 120 -0.01 -12.58 -15.38
C THR A 120 1.17 -12.54 -14.42
N PRO A 121 1.88 -11.40 -14.29
CA PRO A 121 3.07 -11.33 -13.46
C PRO A 121 2.72 -11.51 -11.97
N PRO A 122 3.58 -12.18 -11.21
CA PRO A 122 3.42 -12.28 -9.76
C PRO A 122 3.71 -10.94 -9.09
N TYR A 123 3.38 -10.87 -7.82
CA TYR A 123 3.84 -9.84 -6.91
C TYR A 123 4.96 -10.40 -6.02
N ILE A 124 5.97 -9.57 -5.77
CA ILE A 124 7.01 -9.86 -4.81
C ILE A 124 6.53 -9.32 -3.47
N GLY A 125 6.37 -10.19 -2.50
CA GLY A 125 5.94 -9.86 -1.15
C GLY A 125 7.09 -9.76 -0.15
N ALA A 126 6.73 -9.67 1.12
CA ALA A 126 7.68 -9.65 2.22
C ALA A 126 8.65 -10.83 2.15
N ARG A 127 9.94 -10.56 2.42
CA ARG A 127 11.01 -11.57 2.42
C ARG A 127 11.20 -12.30 1.08
N GLY A 128 10.80 -11.67 -0.03
CA GLY A 128 11.00 -12.19 -1.37
C GLY A 128 10.01 -13.29 -1.79
N ILE A 129 8.97 -13.57 -1.03
CA ILE A 129 7.94 -14.51 -1.46
C ILE A 129 7.24 -14.00 -2.71
N LYS A 130 6.88 -14.90 -3.63
CA LYS A 130 6.10 -14.56 -4.82
C LYS A 130 4.68 -15.08 -4.65
N PHE A 131 3.71 -14.23 -4.94
CA PHE A 131 2.30 -14.61 -4.92
C PHE A 131 1.54 -14.00 -6.10
N TRP A 132 0.40 -14.59 -6.40
CA TRP A 132 -0.48 -14.15 -7.48
C TRP A 132 -1.80 -13.65 -6.91
N PRO A 133 -2.44 -12.65 -7.54
CA PRO A 133 -3.80 -12.29 -7.22
C PRO A 133 -4.74 -13.49 -7.39
N TRP A 134 -5.66 -13.67 -6.45
CA TRP A 134 -6.70 -14.68 -6.59
C TRP A 134 -7.54 -14.44 -7.85
N PRO A 135 -7.83 -15.46 -8.68
CA PRO A 135 -8.55 -15.27 -9.95
C PRO A 135 -9.91 -14.58 -9.84
N GLY A 136 -10.56 -14.70 -8.67
CA GLY A 136 -11.84 -14.04 -8.39
C GLY A 136 -11.73 -12.60 -7.90
N SER A 137 -10.52 -12.08 -7.69
CA SER A 137 -10.30 -10.68 -7.31
C SER A 137 -10.56 -9.73 -8.48
N SER A 138 -11.09 -8.56 -8.19
CA SER A 138 -11.21 -7.46 -9.18
C SER A 138 -9.85 -7.02 -9.72
N LEU A 139 -8.78 -7.23 -8.94
CA LEU A 139 -7.42 -6.87 -9.29
C LEU A 139 -6.64 -7.98 -10.02
N ALA A 140 -7.25 -9.13 -10.28
CA ALA A 140 -6.55 -10.29 -10.85
C ALA A 140 -5.82 -9.99 -12.17
N LYS A 141 -6.40 -9.12 -13.02
CA LYS A 141 -5.83 -8.73 -14.32
C LYS A 141 -5.34 -7.29 -14.37
N LYS A 142 -5.84 -6.42 -13.47
CA LYS A 142 -5.65 -4.97 -13.52
C LYS A 142 -5.03 -4.40 -12.26
N GLY A 143 -4.41 -5.22 -11.42
CA GLY A 143 -3.75 -4.76 -10.21
C GLY A 143 -2.65 -3.73 -10.49
N GLY A 144 -2.51 -2.73 -9.63
CA GLY A 144 -1.47 -1.70 -9.70
C GLY A 144 -0.08 -2.25 -9.37
N LYS A 145 0.90 -1.35 -9.31
CA LYS A 145 2.29 -1.71 -8.97
C LYS A 145 2.41 -2.21 -7.52
N TRP A 146 1.68 -1.59 -6.61
CA TRP A 146 1.66 -1.94 -5.18
C TRP A 146 0.28 -2.39 -4.77
N ILE A 147 0.21 -3.48 -4.03
CA ILE A 147 -1.03 -4.02 -3.47
C ILE A 147 -0.84 -4.44 -2.02
N MET A 148 -1.95 -4.49 -1.28
CA MET A 148 -2.06 -5.23 -0.02
C MET A 148 -3.11 -6.31 -0.15
N ALA A 149 -3.01 -7.35 0.69
CA ALA A 149 -3.96 -8.44 0.76
C ALA A 149 -4.40 -8.70 2.20
N SER A 150 -5.64 -9.17 2.38
CA SER A 150 -6.09 -9.62 3.69
C SER A 150 -5.39 -10.89 4.13
N GLU A 151 -5.13 -11.79 3.18
CA GLU A 151 -4.47 -13.06 3.43
C GLU A 151 -3.71 -13.56 2.19
N ILE A 152 -2.68 -14.36 2.44
CA ILE A 152 -1.97 -15.11 1.42
C ILE A 152 -2.15 -16.59 1.74
N VAL A 153 -2.69 -17.35 0.79
CA VAL A 153 -3.02 -18.76 0.96
C VAL A 153 -2.23 -19.62 -0.02
N GLU A 154 -1.80 -20.78 0.44
CA GLU A 154 -1.11 -21.77 -0.38
C GLU A 154 -2.12 -22.78 -0.93
N THR A 155 -2.09 -22.94 -2.24
CA THR A 155 -2.83 -23.99 -2.95
C THR A 155 -1.88 -24.70 -3.91
N THR A 156 -2.02 -24.57 -5.23
CA THR A 156 -1.01 -24.99 -6.20
C THR A 156 0.20 -24.04 -6.22
N ARG A 157 0.00 -22.81 -5.76
CA ARG A 157 0.98 -21.76 -5.52
C ARG A 157 0.40 -20.77 -4.50
N LEU A 158 1.16 -19.77 -4.12
CA LEU A 158 0.68 -18.74 -3.20
C LEU A 158 -0.28 -17.78 -3.92
N PHE A 159 -1.48 -17.62 -3.39
CA PHE A 159 -2.47 -16.66 -3.85
C PHE A 159 -2.81 -15.66 -2.76
N ALA A 160 -2.91 -14.39 -3.15
CA ALA A 160 -3.40 -13.34 -2.28
C ALA A 160 -4.91 -13.13 -2.50
N ARG A 161 -5.66 -13.04 -1.41
CA ARG A 161 -7.12 -12.81 -1.40
C ARG A 161 -7.45 -11.47 -0.79
N THR A 162 -8.52 -10.87 -1.29
CA THR A 162 -9.04 -9.56 -0.87
C THR A 162 -7.95 -8.51 -0.97
N LEU A 163 -7.77 -8.03 -2.19
CA LEU A 163 -6.67 -7.17 -2.59
C LEU A 163 -7.13 -5.71 -2.70
N ALA A 164 -6.21 -4.79 -2.48
CA ALA A 164 -6.39 -3.39 -2.82
C ALA A 164 -5.10 -2.78 -3.35
N ASN A 165 -5.23 -1.86 -4.30
CA ASN A 165 -4.13 -1.03 -4.76
C ASN A 165 -3.67 -0.08 -3.65
N LEU A 166 -2.36 0.11 -3.55
CA LEU A 166 -1.71 1.01 -2.60
C LEU A 166 -0.81 2.01 -3.32
N GLU A 167 -0.59 3.14 -2.65
CA GLU A 167 0.51 4.06 -2.96
C GLU A 167 1.69 3.79 -2.02
N PRO A 168 2.94 3.79 -2.51
CA PRO A 168 4.12 3.52 -1.69
C PRO A 168 4.31 4.53 -0.55
N GLU A 169 3.84 5.77 -0.72
CA GLU A 169 3.85 6.80 0.31
C GLU A 169 3.00 6.41 1.54
N TRP A 170 1.93 5.65 1.34
CA TRP A 170 1.13 5.14 2.46
C TRP A 170 1.87 4.06 3.23
N ILE A 171 2.61 3.20 2.52
CA ILE A 171 3.46 2.18 3.14
C ILE A 171 4.54 2.85 3.99
N GLU A 172 5.19 3.89 3.45
CA GLU A 172 6.20 4.65 4.17
C GLU A 172 5.61 5.31 5.43
N LYS A 173 4.45 5.93 5.31
CA LYS A 173 3.83 6.66 6.42
C LYS A 173 3.35 5.73 7.53
N VAL A 174 2.66 4.65 7.18
CA VAL A 174 2.10 3.68 8.13
C VAL A 174 3.17 2.76 8.70
N GLY A 175 4.12 2.34 7.86
CA GLY A 175 5.19 1.40 8.20
C GLY A 175 6.53 2.05 8.53
N SER A 176 6.59 3.33 8.82
CA SER A 176 7.85 4.08 9.04
C SER A 176 8.78 3.42 10.08
N HIS A 177 8.22 2.82 11.12
CA HIS A 177 8.94 2.12 12.19
C HIS A 177 9.58 0.79 11.74
N LEU A 178 9.18 0.25 10.59
CA LEU A 178 9.70 -0.99 10.00
C LEU A 178 10.64 -0.74 8.82
N ILE A 179 10.70 0.49 8.32
CA ILE A 179 11.54 0.83 7.16
C ILE A 179 13.01 0.85 7.55
N LYS A 180 13.79 0.03 6.86
CA LYS A 180 15.25 0.05 6.94
C LYS A 180 15.79 0.99 5.89
N LYS A 181 16.60 1.97 6.32
CA LYS A 181 17.22 2.97 5.46
C LYS A 181 18.65 2.60 5.15
N SER A 182 19.07 2.84 3.92
CA SER A 182 20.45 2.74 3.47
C SER A 182 20.78 3.93 2.57
N TRP A 183 22.06 4.29 2.53
CA TRP A 183 22.55 5.45 1.78
C TRP A 183 23.65 5.00 0.84
N SER A 184 23.66 5.55 -0.36
CA SER A 184 24.66 5.29 -1.38
C SER A 184 25.06 6.59 -2.07
N ASP A 185 26.18 6.55 -2.79
CA ASP A 185 26.67 7.65 -3.63
C ASP A 185 26.74 9.01 -2.91
N PRO A 186 27.42 9.11 -1.75
CA PRO A 186 27.60 10.41 -1.10
C PRO A 186 28.50 11.30 -1.97
N HIS A 187 28.01 12.48 -2.32
CA HIS A 187 28.73 13.43 -3.17
C HIS A 187 28.40 14.88 -2.84
N TRP A 188 29.27 15.79 -3.27
CA TRP A 188 29.02 17.23 -3.16
C TRP A 188 28.00 17.68 -4.19
N GLU A 189 26.93 18.30 -3.73
CA GLU A 189 25.90 18.91 -4.60
C GLU A 189 26.09 20.43 -4.57
N LYS A 190 26.70 20.99 -5.63
CA LYS A 190 27.05 22.40 -5.73
C LYS A 190 25.88 23.33 -5.52
N LYS A 191 24.72 23.02 -6.16
CA LYS A 191 23.50 23.85 -6.04
C LYS A 191 22.90 23.85 -4.63
N ALA A 192 22.99 22.73 -3.94
CA ALA A 192 22.49 22.60 -2.58
C ALA A 192 23.47 23.10 -1.53
N GLY A 193 24.75 23.24 -1.89
CA GLY A 193 25.82 23.68 -0.98
C GLY A 193 26.09 22.72 0.17
N ASN A 194 25.80 21.42 -0.03
CA ASN A 194 26.00 20.38 0.97
C ASN A 194 26.34 19.03 0.34
N VAL A 195 26.74 18.08 1.19
CA VAL A 195 26.94 16.69 0.78
C VAL A 195 25.60 15.97 0.85
N ILE A 196 25.18 15.43 -0.27
CA ILE A 196 23.97 14.62 -0.39
C ILE A 196 24.32 13.15 -0.62
N ALA A 197 23.38 12.27 -0.29
CA ALA A 197 23.43 10.86 -0.67
C ALA A 197 22.05 10.41 -1.17
N LEU A 198 22.03 9.26 -1.83
CA LEU A 198 20.80 8.62 -2.28
C LEU A 198 20.29 7.68 -1.19
N GLU A 199 19.15 8.02 -0.59
CA GLU A 199 18.48 7.19 0.43
C GLU A 199 17.55 6.19 -0.25
N LYS A 200 17.65 4.93 0.17
CA LYS A 200 16.73 3.84 -0.14
C LYS A 200 16.06 3.38 1.14
N GLY A 201 14.72 3.25 1.10
CA GLY A 201 13.94 2.69 2.19
C GLY A 201 13.33 1.34 1.80
N THR A 202 13.56 0.30 2.61
CA THR A 202 13.00 -1.03 2.38
C THR A 202 12.13 -1.46 3.54
N LEU A 203 11.01 -2.14 3.23
CA LEU A 203 10.14 -2.79 4.20
C LEU A 203 10.09 -4.28 3.88
N TYR A 204 10.55 -5.11 4.82
CA TYR A 204 10.71 -6.54 4.63
C TYR A 204 11.43 -6.93 3.32
N GLY A 205 12.42 -6.13 2.91
CA GLY A 205 13.17 -6.33 1.67
C GLY A 205 12.56 -5.68 0.43
N LEU A 206 11.34 -5.17 0.50
CA LEU A 206 10.70 -4.47 -0.62
C LEU A 206 11.16 -3.02 -0.69
N PRO A 207 11.65 -2.53 -1.84
CA PRO A 207 12.09 -1.15 -2.02
C PRO A 207 10.87 -0.22 -2.13
N VAL A 208 10.47 0.37 -1.01
CA VAL A 208 9.33 1.30 -0.96
C VAL A 208 9.66 2.60 -1.69
N TYR A 209 10.86 3.09 -1.52
CA TYR A 209 11.43 4.18 -2.30
C TYR A 209 12.93 3.97 -2.52
N THR A 210 13.45 4.57 -3.59
CA THR A 210 14.86 4.52 -3.97
C THR A 210 15.31 5.91 -4.42
N GLU A 211 16.63 6.13 -4.44
CA GLU A 211 17.25 7.32 -5.03
C GLU A 211 16.72 8.66 -4.50
N ARG A 212 16.25 8.69 -3.25
CA ARG A 212 15.82 9.93 -2.61
C ARG A 212 17.06 10.74 -2.18
N LYS A 213 17.23 11.92 -2.73
CA LYS A 213 18.30 12.83 -2.32
C LYS A 213 18.07 13.31 -0.89
N VAL A 214 19.06 13.11 -0.02
CA VAL A 214 19.01 13.54 1.38
C VAL A 214 20.31 14.20 1.80
N ASP A 215 20.26 15.11 2.76
CA ASP A 215 21.44 15.68 3.41
C ASP A 215 22.18 14.57 4.17
N PHE A 216 23.42 14.29 3.75
CA PHE A 216 24.23 13.22 4.33
C PHE A 216 25.06 13.69 5.53
N SER A 217 25.21 15.00 5.72
CA SER A 217 26.06 15.58 6.79
C SER A 217 25.67 15.11 8.20
N ARG A 218 24.36 14.89 8.42
CA ARG A 218 23.83 14.39 9.70
C ARG A 218 23.90 12.87 9.84
N LYS A 219 24.09 12.14 8.73
CA LYS A 219 24.11 10.66 8.73
C LYS A 219 25.51 10.13 8.94
N ASP A 220 26.49 10.71 8.22
CA ASP A 220 27.90 10.42 8.36
C ASP A 220 28.70 11.74 8.27
N PRO A 221 28.89 12.41 9.42
CA PRO A 221 29.62 13.68 9.47
C PRO A 221 31.07 13.55 9.02
N LYS A 222 31.72 12.40 9.25
CA LYS A 222 33.10 12.17 8.91
C LYS A 222 33.29 12.13 7.39
N THR A 223 32.59 11.25 6.71
CA THR A 223 32.60 11.13 5.24
C THR A 223 32.17 12.43 4.57
N SER A 224 31.14 13.08 5.10
CA SER A 224 30.65 14.35 4.57
C SER A 224 31.69 15.46 4.68
N ARG A 225 32.42 15.52 5.78
CA ARG A 225 33.54 16.48 5.95
C ARG A 225 34.68 16.23 4.95
N GLU A 226 35.06 14.98 4.71
CA GLU A 226 36.07 14.60 3.75
C GLU A 226 35.67 15.01 2.32
N ILE A 227 34.43 14.73 1.93
CA ILE A 227 33.88 15.12 0.62
C ILE A 227 33.85 16.64 0.48
N PHE A 228 33.34 17.36 1.51
CA PHE A 228 33.31 18.82 1.52
C PHE A 228 34.69 19.42 1.35
N ILE A 229 35.70 18.97 2.10
CA ILE A 229 37.05 19.48 1.99
C ILE A 229 37.59 19.25 0.57
N ARG A 230 37.47 18.04 0.06
CA ARG A 230 38.02 17.67 -1.26
C ARG A 230 37.31 18.42 -2.39
N ARG A 231 36.00 18.32 -2.47
CA ARG A 231 35.21 18.86 -3.60
C ARG A 231 34.95 20.36 -3.48
N ALA A 232 34.44 20.77 -2.33
CA ALA A 232 34.02 22.16 -2.17
C ALA A 232 35.22 23.12 -2.02
N LEU A 233 36.22 22.72 -1.24
CA LEU A 233 37.33 23.61 -0.94
C LEU A 233 38.54 23.41 -1.88
N VAL A 234 39.02 22.18 -2.06
CA VAL A 234 40.25 21.91 -2.87
C VAL A 234 39.95 21.99 -4.36
N GLU A 235 38.84 21.44 -4.82
CA GLU A 235 38.40 21.49 -6.22
C GLU A 235 37.61 22.78 -6.56
N GLU A 236 37.50 23.70 -5.60
CA GLU A 236 36.89 25.03 -5.77
C GLU A 236 35.45 25.03 -6.23
N GLU A 237 34.68 23.97 -5.89
CA GLU A 237 33.27 23.85 -6.27
C GLU A 237 32.33 24.60 -5.31
N LEU A 238 32.85 25.23 -4.24
CA LEU A 238 32.02 26.00 -3.29
C LEU A 238 31.65 27.36 -3.88
N GLU A 239 30.34 27.61 -4.00
CA GLU A 239 29.82 28.93 -4.30
C GLU A 239 29.41 29.63 -3.01
N SER A 240 30.27 30.47 -2.45
CA SER A 240 30.02 31.17 -1.19
C SER A 240 30.59 32.57 -1.18
N GLN A 241 29.89 33.50 -0.55
CA GLN A 241 30.36 34.86 -0.28
C GLN A 241 31.01 34.99 1.10
N ALA A 242 31.24 33.87 1.79
CA ALA A 242 31.85 33.88 3.10
C ALA A 242 33.28 34.45 3.04
N PRO A 243 33.69 35.34 3.96
CA PRO A 243 35.02 36.00 3.92
C PRO A 243 36.19 35.03 3.87
N PHE A 244 36.13 33.95 4.60
CA PHE A 244 37.19 32.92 4.59
C PHE A 244 37.34 32.29 3.21
N TRP A 245 36.23 32.07 2.47
CA TRP A 245 36.29 31.47 1.15
C TRP A 245 36.87 32.42 0.12
N GLN A 246 36.46 33.70 0.13
CA GLN A 246 37.02 34.72 -0.74
C GLN A 246 38.52 34.89 -0.51
N HIS A 247 38.97 34.86 0.75
CA HIS A 247 40.40 34.90 1.09
C HIS A 247 41.15 33.69 0.53
N ASN A 248 40.62 32.49 0.68
CA ASN A 248 41.22 31.26 0.18
C ASN A 248 41.35 31.28 -1.36
N VAL A 249 40.30 31.69 -2.07
CA VAL A 249 40.29 31.80 -3.53
C VAL A 249 41.34 32.84 -4.00
N ALA A 250 41.43 33.97 -3.31
CA ALA A 250 42.44 34.97 -3.62
C ALA A 250 43.89 34.45 -3.44
N MET A 251 44.12 33.66 -2.37
CA MET A 251 45.43 33.03 -2.14
C MET A 251 45.76 31.98 -3.21
N ILE A 252 44.82 31.14 -3.60
CA ILE A 252 45.01 30.13 -4.64
C ILE A 252 45.33 30.78 -5.97
N ASN A 253 44.64 31.85 -6.33
CA ASN A 253 44.89 32.60 -7.57
C ASN A 253 46.27 33.30 -7.59
N ASN A 254 46.81 33.64 -6.44
CA ASN A 254 48.17 34.23 -6.35
C ASN A 254 49.28 33.20 -6.45
N ILE A 255 49.01 31.91 -6.28
CA ILE A 255 49.98 30.81 -6.34
C ILE A 255 50.03 30.20 -7.75
N ARG A 256 48.94 30.29 -8.51
CA ARG A 256 48.85 29.86 -9.92
C ARG A 256 49.45 30.89 -10.86
#